data_3b6b32832cb5f8862f5846d16256ef12
#
_entry.id   3b6b32832cb5f8862f5846d16256ef12
#
_cell.length_a   1.000
_cell.length_b   1.000
_cell.length_c   1.000
_cell.angle_alpha   90.00
_cell.angle_beta   90.00
_cell.angle_gamma   90.00
#
_symmetry.space_group_name_H-M   'P 1'
#
loop_
_entity.id
_entity.type
_entity.pdbx_description
1 polymer ?
#
loop_
_entity_poly.entity_id
_entity_poly.type
_entity_poly.pdbx_seq_one_letter_code
_entity_poly.pdbx_strand_id
1 'polypeptide(L)'
;MKTVESLTDDFAEYQELIGRARDAFDSVVALSRARAIAYDANADESRYLLDPQRRQRYAQAFLAKSQQLYGMQGVTLATYDDELARTWQAYEQDHGDLRSTGEFRRELDNITYTGERAATERTVEAHAVYQRDDRKIRALVAKGHEREAVEFCISWDPGMSNAHLGAYMDALGRVITINRDHFGASVRSGRSTLTELLPWCCGLLVAACALTVLGPRPPLAEFR
;
A
#
# COMPACT_ATOMS: atom_id res chain seq x y z
N MET A 1 -7.63 -38.06 18.19
CA MET A 1 -8.70 -37.14 18.63
C MET A 1 -8.04 -35.85 19.04
N LYS A 2 -8.23 -34.73 18.32
CA LYS A 2 -7.68 -33.42 18.72
C LYS A 2 -8.34 -33.02 20.03
N THR A 3 -7.58 -32.52 20.98
CA THR A 3 -8.08 -31.98 22.25
C THR A 3 -8.72 -30.62 22.01
N VAL A 4 -9.57 -30.15 22.92
CA VAL A 4 -10.16 -28.79 22.86
C VAL A 4 -9.07 -27.72 22.80
N GLU A 5 -7.97 -27.90 23.48
CA GLU A 5 -6.80 -27.06 23.50
C GLU A 5 -6.17 -26.93 22.09
N SER A 6 -5.97 -28.06 21.40
CA SER A 6 -5.48 -28.10 20.01
C SER A 6 -6.42 -27.37 19.02
N LEU A 7 -7.73 -27.40 19.22
CA LEU A 7 -8.70 -26.69 18.40
C LEU A 7 -8.65 -25.17 18.64
N THR A 8 -8.37 -24.75 19.88
CA THR A 8 -8.23 -23.34 20.23
C THR A 8 -6.97 -22.75 19.60
N ASP A 9 -5.87 -23.52 19.62
CA ASP A 9 -4.60 -23.11 19.00
C ASP A 9 -4.74 -23.02 17.47
N ASP A 10 -5.36 -24.01 16.83
CA ASP A 10 -5.65 -24.00 15.39
C ASP A 10 -6.50 -22.76 15.00
N PHE A 11 -7.47 -22.38 15.85
CA PHE A 11 -8.32 -21.22 15.61
C PHE A 11 -7.53 -19.89 15.74
N ALA A 12 -6.66 -19.78 16.73
CA ALA A 12 -5.80 -18.61 16.90
C ALA A 12 -4.84 -18.43 15.72
N GLU A 13 -4.22 -19.50 15.25
CA GLU A 13 -3.36 -19.49 14.05
C GLU A 13 -4.14 -19.05 12.80
N TYR A 14 -5.38 -19.51 12.66
CA TYR A 14 -6.23 -19.13 11.54
C TYR A 14 -6.62 -17.64 11.58
N GLN A 15 -6.91 -17.10 12.76
CA GLN A 15 -7.18 -15.67 12.93
C GLN A 15 -5.95 -14.80 12.59
N GLU A 16 -4.77 -15.24 12.99
CA GLU A 16 -3.52 -14.56 12.67
C GLU A 16 -3.25 -14.57 11.15
N LEU A 17 -3.49 -15.68 10.47
CA LEU A 17 -3.36 -15.82 9.02
C LEU A 17 -4.30 -14.85 8.27
N ILE A 18 -5.56 -14.75 8.73
CA ILE A 18 -6.53 -13.80 8.16
C ILE A 18 -6.07 -12.35 8.38
N GLY A 19 -5.59 -12.03 9.58
CA GLY A 19 -5.04 -10.70 9.90
C GLY A 19 -3.92 -10.32 8.94
N ARG A 20 -2.90 -11.16 8.81
CA ARG A 20 -1.77 -10.95 7.89
C ARG A 20 -2.21 -10.81 6.43
N ALA A 21 -3.16 -11.64 5.98
CA ALA A 21 -3.69 -11.51 4.61
C ALA A 21 -4.39 -10.17 4.39
N ARG A 22 -5.14 -9.69 5.39
CA ARG A 22 -5.81 -8.40 5.34
C ARG A 22 -4.80 -7.25 5.30
N ASP A 23 -3.80 -7.25 6.17
CA ASP A 23 -2.77 -6.22 6.24
C ASP A 23 -2.03 -6.13 4.89
N ALA A 24 -1.61 -7.26 4.33
CA ALA A 24 -0.97 -7.30 3.01
C ALA A 24 -1.88 -6.78 1.89
N PHE A 25 -3.18 -7.08 1.93
CA PHE A 25 -4.14 -6.59 0.95
C PHE A 25 -4.34 -5.07 1.07
N ASP A 26 -4.48 -4.56 2.29
CA ASP A 26 -4.67 -3.13 2.56
C ASP A 26 -3.44 -2.32 2.09
N SER A 27 -2.22 -2.83 2.32
CA SER A 27 -0.98 -2.26 1.76
C SER A 27 -0.97 -2.26 0.24
N VAL A 28 -1.32 -3.36 -0.42
CA VAL A 28 -1.39 -3.43 -1.90
C VAL A 28 -2.36 -2.39 -2.46
N VAL A 29 -3.51 -2.18 -1.81
CA VAL A 29 -4.51 -1.19 -2.22
C VAL A 29 -3.98 0.23 -2.03
N ALA A 30 -3.42 0.56 -0.86
CA ALA A 30 -2.85 1.89 -0.56
C ALA A 30 -1.72 2.25 -1.54
N LEU A 31 -0.78 1.34 -1.76
CA LEU A 31 0.36 1.54 -2.64
C LEU A 31 -0.04 1.61 -4.13
N SER A 32 -1.08 0.87 -4.53
CA SER A 32 -1.63 0.97 -5.90
C SER A 32 -2.30 2.32 -6.14
N ARG A 33 -2.99 2.87 -5.13
CA ARG A 33 -3.52 4.24 -5.15
C ARG A 33 -2.38 5.26 -5.20
N ALA A 34 -1.36 5.09 -4.37
CA ALA A 34 -0.19 5.95 -4.38
C ALA A 34 0.46 6.02 -5.78
N ARG A 35 0.59 4.87 -6.45
CA ARG A 35 1.09 4.81 -7.83
C ARG A 35 0.22 5.61 -8.80
N ALA A 36 -1.09 5.44 -8.76
CA ALA A 36 -2.02 6.16 -9.63
C ALA A 36 -1.96 7.67 -9.40
N ILE A 37 -1.93 8.10 -8.12
CA ILE A 37 -1.82 9.51 -7.72
C ILE A 37 -0.49 10.10 -8.21
N ALA A 38 0.62 9.37 -8.09
CA ALA A 38 1.93 9.82 -8.53
C ALA A 38 2.01 10.03 -10.05
N TYR A 39 1.45 9.13 -10.85
CA TYR A 39 1.36 9.32 -12.31
C TYR A 39 0.48 10.50 -12.68
N ASP A 40 -0.62 10.72 -11.99
CA ASP A 40 -1.50 11.85 -12.24
C ASP A 40 -0.85 13.18 -11.80
N ALA A 41 -0.04 13.18 -10.73
CA ALA A 41 0.79 14.32 -10.34
C ALA A 41 1.85 14.65 -11.41
N ASN A 42 2.52 13.64 -11.97
CA ASN A 42 3.46 13.83 -13.07
C ASN A 42 2.78 14.40 -14.33
N ALA A 43 1.54 13.99 -14.60
CA ALA A 43 0.77 14.60 -15.68
C ALA A 43 0.47 16.09 -15.42
N ASP A 44 0.22 16.50 -14.16
CA ASP A 44 0.02 17.91 -13.83
C ASP A 44 1.32 18.73 -13.92
N GLU A 45 2.47 18.15 -13.59
CA GLU A 45 3.78 18.77 -13.83
C GLU A 45 4.02 19.03 -15.34
N SER A 46 3.71 18.05 -16.17
CA SER A 46 3.78 18.19 -17.63
C SER A 46 2.81 19.27 -18.16
N ARG A 47 1.56 19.29 -17.67
CA ARG A 47 0.56 20.31 -18.04
C ARG A 47 0.98 21.71 -17.57
N TYR A 48 1.64 21.83 -16.43
CA TYR A 48 2.18 23.08 -15.93
C TYR A 48 3.16 23.71 -16.93
N LEU A 49 3.97 22.90 -17.61
CA LEU A 49 4.91 23.34 -18.63
C LEU A 49 4.22 23.67 -19.96
N LEU A 50 3.26 22.84 -20.38
CA LEU A 50 2.62 22.90 -21.69
C LEU A 50 1.51 23.95 -21.78
N ASP A 51 0.92 24.38 -20.67
CA ASP A 51 -0.21 25.30 -20.62
C ASP A 51 0.04 26.48 -19.68
N PRO A 52 0.77 27.51 -20.17
CA PRO A 52 1.14 28.70 -19.40
C PRO A 52 -0.05 29.43 -18.77
N GLN A 53 -1.22 29.40 -19.43
CA GLN A 53 -2.40 30.13 -18.96
C GLN A 53 -3.03 29.48 -17.72
N ARG A 54 -2.83 28.18 -17.52
CA ARG A 54 -3.41 27.41 -16.39
C ARG A 54 -2.37 26.86 -15.42
N ARG A 55 -1.13 27.35 -15.45
CA ARG A 55 -0.02 26.91 -14.59
C ARG A 55 -0.41 26.84 -13.12
N GLN A 56 -1.08 27.87 -12.61
CA GLN A 56 -1.46 27.89 -11.20
C GLN A 56 -2.44 26.75 -10.82
N ARG A 57 -3.36 26.41 -11.72
CA ARG A 57 -4.28 25.29 -11.52
C ARG A 57 -3.51 23.96 -11.42
N TYR A 58 -2.59 23.72 -12.33
CA TYR A 58 -1.80 22.47 -12.33
C TYR A 58 -0.84 22.39 -11.15
N ALA A 59 -0.26 23.52 -10.76
CA ALA A 59 0.56 23.62 -9.56
C ALA A 59 -0.23 23.28 -8.29
N GLN A 60 -1.46 23.76 -8.15
CA GLN A 60 -2.34 23.41 -7.02
C GLN A 60 -2.78 21.95 -7.08
N ALA A 61 -3.07 21.40 -8.26
CA ALA A 61 -3.42 20.00 -8.44
C ALA A 61 -2.25 19.07 -8.06
N PHE A 62 -1.02 19.43 -8.46
CA PHE A 62 0.18 18.70 -8.05
C PHE A 62 0.34 18.69 -6.53
N LEU A 63 0.23 19.84 -5.86
CA LEU A 63 0.31 19.90 -4.39
C LEU A 63 -0.78 19.05 -3.74
N ALA A 64 -2.01 19.14 -4.22
CA ALA A 64 -3.13 18.36 -3.66
C ALA A 64 -2.86 16.84 -3.76
N LYS A 65 -2.24 16.38 -4.84
CA LYS A 65 -1.85 14.97 -5.03
C LYS A 65 -0.66 14.59 -4.16
N SER A 66 0.34 15.44 -4.05
CA SER A 66 1.47 15.25 -3.14
C SER A 66 0.99 15.11 -1.69
N GLN A 67 -0.02 15.90 -1.29
CA GLN A 67 -0.66 15.81 0.02
C GLN A 67 -1.46 14.50 0.24
N GLN A 68 -1.98 13.90 -0.81
CA GLN A 68 -2.63 12.59 -0.71
C GLN A 68 -1.59 11.46 -0.49
N LEU A 69 -0.39 11.62 -1.00
CA LEU A 69 0.71 10.67 -0.84
C LEU A 69 1.37 10.83 0.54
N TYR A 70 1.85 12.02 0.84
CA TYR A 70 2.51 12.39 2.09
C TYR A 70 1.96 13.73 2.57
N GLY A 71 0.87 13.67 3.33
CA GLY A 71 0.13 14.86 3.75
C GLY A 71 0.72 15.51 4.99
N MET A 72 0.89 16.83 4.96
CA MET A 72 1.38 17.65 6.06
C MET A 72 0.54 18.92 6.19
N GLN A 73 0.40 19.45 7.40
CA GLN A 73 -0.39 20.66 7.64
C GLN A 73 0.40 21.92 7.32
N GLY A 74 -0.30 22.93 6.80
CA GLY A 74 0.26 24.29 6.62
C GLY A 74 1.31 24.43 5.53
N VAL A 75 1.52 23.42 4.68
CA VAL A 75 2.50 23.45 3.61
C VAL A 75 1.96 24.08 2.33
N THR A 76 2.86 24.70 1.59
CA THR A 76 2.65 25.25 0.25
C THR A 76 3.61 24.54 -0.73
N LEU A 77 3.45 24.76 -2.02
CA LEU A 77 4.40 24.27 -3.02
C LEU A 77 5.85 24.73 -2.77
N ALA A 78 6.02 25.89 -2.15
CA ALA A 78 7.35 26.42 -1.85
C ALA A 78 8.01 25.81 -0.60
N THR A 79 7.23 25.15 0.26
CA THR A 79 7.71 24.61 1.54
C THR A 79 7.53 23.10 1.68
N TYR A 80 6.86 22.46 0.71
CA TYR A 80 6.45 21.07 0.82
C TYR A 80 7.65 20.11 0.96
N ASP A 81 8.66 20.22 0.13
CA ASP A 81 9.85 19.34 0.15
C ASP A 81 10.74 19.59 1.38
N ASP A 82 10.84 20.84 1.87
CA ASP A 82 11.55 21.15 3.10
C ASP A 82 10.84 20.58 4.33
N GLU A 83 9.51 20.65 4.37
CA GLU A 83 8.72 20.07 5.47
C GLU A 83 8.72 18.54 5.39
N LEU A 84 8.64 17.97 4.19
CA LEU A 84 8.79 16.52 4.00
C LEU A 84 10.15 16.06 4.54
N ALA A 85 11.23 16.75 4.20
CA ALA A 85 12.56 16.40 4.71
C ALA A 85 12.64 16.46 6.24
N ARG A 86 12.02 17.47 6.87
CA ARG A 86 11.99 17.62 8.34
C ARG A 86 11.18 16.52 9.04
N THR A 87 10.00 16.23 8.53
CA THR A 87 9.13 15.19 9.10
C THR A 87 9.72 13.81 8.86
N TRP A 88 10.38 13.61 7.72
CA TRP A 88 11.09 12.37 7.41
C TRP A 88 12.27 12.15 8.35
N GLN A 89 13.09 13.16 8.58
CA GLN A 89 14.20 13.11 9.55
C GLN A 89 13.72 12.77 10.97
N ALA A 90 12.56 13.28 11.39
CA ALA A 90 11.98 12.93 12.69
C ALA A 90 11.60 11.45 12.74
N TYR A 91 10.98 10.91 11.68
CA TYR A 91 10.67 9.50 11.56
C TYR A 91 11.92 8.60 11.55
N GLU A 92 12.99 9.00 10.88
CA GLU A 92 14.26 8.23 10.88
C GLU A 92 14.90 8.15 12.29
N GLN A 93 14.69 9.16 13.13
CA GLN A 93 15.17 9.18 14.51
C GLN A 93 14.27 8.35 15.44
N ASP A 94 12.97 8.38 15.21
CA ASP A 94 11.96 7.63 15.95
C ASP A 94 10.86 7.17 14.97
N HIS A 95 10.85 5.89 14.65
CA HIS A 95 9.85 5.31 13.74
C HIS A 95 8.40 5.42 14.24
N GLY A 96 8.19 5.76 15.51
CA GLY A 96 6.87 6.09 16.07
C GLY A 96 6.43 7.53 15.78
N ASP A 97 7.35 8.44 15.41
CA ASP A 97 7.06 9.84 15.13
C ASP A 97 6.54 10.06 13.70
N LEU A 98 5.35 9.57 13.45
CA LEU A 98 4.66 9.66 12.16
C LEU A 98 3.80 10.94 12.09
N ARG A 99 4.38 12.03 11.60
CA ARG A 99 3.73 13.37 11.51
C ARG A 99 2.99 13.60 10.20
N SER A 100 3.00 12.63 9.29
CA SER A 100 2.33 12.73 8.00
C SER A 100 0.95 12.06 8.01
N THR A 101 0.17 12.31 6.97
CA THR A 101 -1.06 11.60 6.61
C THR A 101 -0.94 11.05 5.17
N GLY A 102 -1.97 10.40 4.64
CA GLY A 102 -1.99 9.91 3.27
C GLY A 102 -1.56 8.46 3.10
N GLU A 103 -1.29 8.06 1.84
CA GLU A 103 -1.08 6.65 1.52
C GLU A 103 0.23 6.10 2.10
N PHE A 104 1.31 6.91 2.15
CA PHE A 104 2.57 6.46 2.77
C PHE A 104 2.48 6.34 4.28
N ARG A 105 1.67 7.18 4.94
CA ARG A 105 1.42 7.02 6.37
C ARG A 105 0.73 5.69 6.66
N ARG A 106 -0.26 5.32 5.85
CA ARG A 106 -0.96 4.03 6.01
C ARG A 106 -0.01 2.86 5.88
N GLU A 107 0.90 2.93 4.92
CA GLU A 107 1.91 1.89 4.72
C GLU A 107 2.89 1.82 5.89
N LEU A 108 3.39 2.96 6.36
CA LEU A 108 4.32 3.03 7.49
C LEU A 108 3.70 2.52 8.80
N ASP A 109 2.40 2.73 9.00
CA ASP A 109 1.65 2.19 10.14
C ASP A 109 1.40 0.67 10.02
N ASN A 110 1.43 0.12 8.81
CA ASN A 110 1.06 -1.27 8.51
C ASN A 110 2.24 -2.19 8.20
N ILE A 111 3.47 -1.76 8.49
CA ILE A 111 4.66 -2.59 8.23
C ILE A 111 4.63 -3.86 9.07
N THR A 112 4.52 -4.99 8.39
CA THR A 112 4.36 -6.32 8.99
C THR A 112 5.45 -7.29 8.56
N TYR A 113 6.02 -7.12 7.35
CA TYR A 113 6.88 -8.12 6.72
C TYR A 113 8.35 -7.73 6.70
N THR A 114 9.22 -8.76 6.66
CA THR A 114 10.66 -8.55 6.54
C THR A 114 11.01 -7.83 5.24
N GLY A 115 11.79 -6.75 5.32
CA GLY A 115 12.21 -5.94 4.18
C GLY A 115 11.20 -4.89 3.72
N GLU A 116 9.96 -4.93 4.18
CA GLU A 116 8.91 -3.98 3.84
C GLU A 116 9.27 -2.56 4.30
N ARG A 117 9.70 -2.39 5.55
CA ARG A 117 10.15 -1.09 6.09
C ARG A 117 11.20 -0.45 5.20
N ALA A 118 12.30 -1.13 4.94
CA ALA A 118 13.38 -0.60 4.11
C ALA A 118 12.96 -0.28 2.68
N ALA A 119 11.99 -1.01 2.12
CA ALA A 119 11.44 -0.73 0.80
C ALA A 119 10.51 0.49 0.82
N THR A 120 9.69 0.64 1.87
CA THR A 120 8.80 1.80 2.07
C THR A 120 9.61 3.07 2.31
N GLU A 121 10.64 3.02 3.15
CA GLU A 121 11.55 4.13 3.40
C GLU A 121 12.21 4.63 2.11
N ARG A 122 12.75 3.73 1.28
CA ARG A 122 13.29 4.09 -0.04
C ARG A 122 12.25 4.71 -0.96
N THR A 123 10.99 4.32 -0.83
CA THR A 123 9.89 4.90 -1.62
C THR A 123 9.64 6.35 -1.23
N VAL A 124 9.62 6.65 0.07
CA VAL A 124 9.45 8.03 0.58
C VAL A 124 10.66 8.90 0.22
N GLU A 125 11.89 8.36 0.35
CA GLU A 125 13.12 9.05 -0.07
C GLU A 125 13.10 9.40 -1.57
N ALA A 126 12.73 8.45 -2.42
CA ALA A 126 12.62 8.67 -3.86
C ALA A 126 11.51 9.67 -4.21
N HIS A 127 10.38 9.63 -3.50
CA HIS A 127 9.33 10.64 -3.59
C HIS A 127 9.84 12.03 -3.20
N ALA A 128 10.64 12.15 -2.13
CA ALA A 128 11.24 13.42 -1.72
C ALA A 128 12.20 13.99 -2.79
N VAL A 129 12.94 13.13 -3.50
CA VAL A 129 13.76 13.55 -4.66
C VAL A 129 12.85 14.16 -5.74
N TYR A 130 11.79 13.44 -6.11
CA TYR A 130 10.85 13.88 -7.13
C TYR A 130 10.14 15.21 -6.75
N GLN A 131 9.84 15.45 -5.48
CA GLN A 131 9.28 16.73 -5.02
C GLN A 131 10.26 17.90 -5.19
N ARG A 132 11.56 17.68 -5.01
CA ARG A 132 12.60 18.69 -5.29
C ARG A 132 12.73 18.99 -6.78
N ASP A 133 12.50 18.00 -7.64
CA ASP A 133 12.50 18.20 -9.10
C ASP A 133 11.36 19.13 -9.53
N ASP A 134 10.17 18.95 -9.01
CA ASP A 134 9.04 19.83 -9.25
C ASP A 134 9.34 21.28 -8.80
N ARG A 135 9.96 21.47 -7.63
CA ARG A 135 10.43 22.81 -7.20
C ARG A 135 11.45 23.39 -8.19
N LYS A 136 12.40 22.58 -8.69
CA LYS A 136 13.39 23.00 -9.68
C LYS A 136 12.73 23.41 -10.99
N ILE A 137 11.78 22.63 -11.48
CA ILE A 137 11.01 22.95 -12.70
C ILE A 137 10.33 24.31 -12.56
N ARG A 138 9.64 24.56 -11.44
CA ARG A 138 8.99 25.86 -11.20
C ARG A 138 9.99 27.01 -11.10
N ALA A 139 11.13 26.77 -10.48
CA ALA A 139 12.18 27.79 -10.38
C ALA A 139 12.77 28.15 -11.74
N LEU A 140 12.96 27.19 -12.64
CA LEU A 140 13.40 27.42 -14.01
C LEU A 140 12.38 28.23 -14.80
N VAL A 141 11.10 27.86 -14.72
CA VAL A 141 10.01 28.60 -15.37
C VAL A 141 9.91 30.03 -14.84
N ALA A 142 10.02 30.25 -13.54
CA ALA A 142 9.98 31.56 -12.93
C ALA A 142 11.15 32.47 -13.39
N LYS A 143 12.27 31.90 -13.80
CA LYS A 143 13.44 32.61 -14.39
C LYS A 143 13.34 32.78 -15.90
N GLY A 144 12.29 32.31 -16.56
CA GLY A 144 12.12 32.32 -17.98
C GLY A 144 12.92 31.26 -18.76
N HIS A 145 13.44 30.22 -18.04
CA HIS A 145 14.21 29.12 -18.63
C HIS A 145 13.28 27.94 -19.00
N GLU A 146 12.22 28.20 -19.74
CA GLU A 146 11.18 27.21 -20.01
C GLU A 146 11.70 26.00 -20.80
N ARG A 147 12.61 26.18 -21.75
CA ARG A 147 13.19 25.07 -22.52
C ARG A 147 14.00 24.13 -21.60
N GLU A 148 14.80 24.71 -20.72
CA GLU A 148 15.57 23.93 -19.74
C GLU A 148 14.65 23.20 -18.76
N ALA A 149 13.53 23.81 -18.31
CA ALA A 149 12.53 23.19 -17.48
C ALA A 149 11.87 21.99 -18.17
N VAL A 150 11.53 22.12 -19.47
CA VAL A 150 10.97 21.01 -20.26
C VAL A 150 11.99 19.89 -20.41
N GLU A 151 13.23 20.19 -20.79
CA GLU A 151 14.28 19.19 -20.93
C GLU A 151 14.54 18.44 -19.63
N PHE A 152 14.63 19.15 -18.51
CA PHE A 152 14.78 18.55 -17.18
C PHE A 152 13.60 17.64 -16.81
N CYS A 153 12.36 18.06 -17.11
CA CYS A 153 11.15 17.31 -16.80
C CYS A 153 11.05 15.99 -17.58
N ILE A 154 11.34 16.02 -18.91
CA ILE A 154 11.06 14.87 -19.78
C ILE A 154 12.23 13.91 -19.97
N SER A 155 13.46 14.29 -19.62
CA SER A 155 14.64 13.44 -19.84
C SER A 155 14.70 12.30 -18.84
N TRP A 156 15.14 11.14 -19.35
CA TRP A 156 15.44 9.93 -18.58
C TRP A 156 16.93 9.80 -18.21
N ASP A 157 17.73 10.81 -18.53
CA ASP A 157 19.14 10.80 -18.13
C ASP A 157 19.29 10.86 -16.61
N PRO A 158 20.35 10.27 -16.06
CA PRO A 158 20.60 10.28 -14.61
C PRO A 158 20.58 11.72 -14.06
N GLY A 159 19.81 11.94 -13.00
CA GLY A 159 19.64 13.25 -12.36
C GLY A 159 18.54 14.12 -12.94
N MET A 160 17.75 13.63 -13.89
CA MET A 160 16.59 14.31 -14.48
C MET A 160 15.28 13.80 -13.89
N SER A 161 14.20 14.58 -13.99
CA SER A 161 12.95 14.34 -13.29
C SER A 161 12.30 13.01 -13.66
N ASN A 162 12.22 12.64 -14.94
CA ASN A 162 11.65 11.34 -15.32
C ASN A 162 12.49 10.16 -14.84
N ALA A 163 13.82 10.28 -14.76
CA ALA A 163 14.67 9.24 -14.17
C ALA A 163 14.38 9.07 -12.68
N HIS A 164 14.18 10.16 -11.95
CA HIS A 164 13.82 10.13 -10.54
C HIS A 164 12.39 9.60 -10.33
N LEU A 165 11.42 9.97 -11.17
CA LEU A 165 10.09 9.36 -11.15
C LEU A 165 10.17 7.86 -11.40
N GLY A 166 10.98 7.40 -12.36
CA GLY A 166 11.22 5.98 -12.61
C GLY A 166 11.74 5.26 -11.36
N ALA A 167 12.77 5.81 -10.72
CA ALA A 167 13.33 5.26 -9.48
C ALA A 167 12.28 5.21 -8.34
N TYR A 168 11.43 6.23 -8.24
CA TYR A 168 10.32 6.25 -7.29
C TYR A 168 9.29 5.15 -7.61
N MET A 169 8.89 4.98 -8.87
CA MET A 169 7.96 3.93 -9.29
C MET A 169 8.52 2.53 -9.06
N ASP A 170 9.83 2.33 -9.25
CA ASP A 170 10.50 1.07 -8.98
C ASP A 170 10.56 0.75 -7.48
N ALA A 171 10.85 1.74 -6.64
CA ALA A 171 10.83 1.58 -5.20
C ALA A 171 9.44 1.19 -4.70
N LEU A 172 8.41 1.93 -5.13
CA LEU A 172 7.01 1.65 -4.84
C LEU A 172 6.60 0.24 -5.32
N GLY A 173 7.08 -0.16 -6.50
CA GLY A 173 6.85 -1.49 -7.06
C GLY A 173 7.38 -2.62 -6.18
N ARG A 174 8.50 -2.41 -5.53
CA ARG A 174 9.09 -3.40 -4.59
C ARG A 174 8.21 -3.61 -3.36
N VAL A 175 7.72 -2.54 -2.76
CA VAL A 175 6.80 -2.65 -1.60
C VAL A 175 5.52 -3.40 -2.00
N ILE A 176 4.93 -3.04 -3.14
CA ILE A 176 3.74 -3.74 -3.67
C ILE A 176 4.04 -5.24 -3.89
N THR A 177 5.21 -5.59 -4.40
CA THR A 177 5.59 -6.99 -4.63
C THR A 177 5.71 -7.76 -3.32
N ILE A 178 6.38 -7.20 -2.30
CA ILE A 178 6.49 -7.82 -0.97
C ILE A 178 5.10 -8.15 -0.43
N ASN A 179 4.21 -7.17 -0.40
CA ASN A 179 2.85 -7.35 0.12
C ASN A 179 2.02 -8.34 -0.71
N ARG A 180 2.13 -8.29 -2.05
CA ARG A 180 1.43 -9.24 -2.94
C ARG A 180 1.89 -10.67 -2.72
N ASP A 181 3.18 -10.90 -2.54
CA ASP A 181 3.75 -12.22 -2.32
C ASP A 181 3.27 -12.80 -0.99
N HIS A 182 3.25 -12.00 0.07
CA HIS A 182 2.72 -12.39 1.38
C HIS A 182 1.22 -12.64 1.35
N PHE A 183 0.44 -11.78 0.69
CA PHE A 183 -0.99 -12.02 0.46
C PHE A 183 -1.23 -13.34 -0.27
N GLY A 184 -0.51 -13.57 -1.37
CA GLY A 184 -0.62 -14.81 -2.14
C GLY A 184 -0.22 -16.06 -1.34
N ALA A 185 0.81 -15.95 -0.49
CA ALA A 185 1.20 -17.04 0.41
C ALA A 185 0.11 -17.34 1.44
N SER A 186 -0.45 -16.31 2.08
CA SER A 186 -1.54 -16.47 3.06
C SER A 186 -2.79 -17.10 2.44
N VAL A 187 -3.18 -16.68 1.23
CA VAL A 187 -4.32 -17.26 0.50
C VAL A 187 -4.07 -18.74 0.16
N ARG A 188 -2.86 -19.09 -0.29
CA ARG A 188 -2.52 -20.50 -0.59
C ARG A 188 -2.55 -21.36 0.67
N SER A 189 -1.99 -20.88 1.77
CA SER A 189 -2.01 -21.58 3.06
C SER A 189 -3.44 -21.79 3.56
N GLY A 190 -4.28 -20.76 3.55
CA GLY A 190 -5.68 -20.89 3.94
C GLY A 190 -6.46 -21.89 3.07
N ARG A 191 -6.19 -21.91 1.76
CA ARG A 191 -6.81 -22.87 0.84
C ARG A 191 -6.40 -24.32 1.12
N SER A 192 -5.12 -24.57 1.43
CA SER A 192 -4.66 -25.94 1.75
C SER A 192 -5.32 -26.45 3.02
N THR A 193 -5.40 -25.63 4.07
CA THR A 193 -6.07 -25.98 5.33
C THR A 193 -7.55 -26.28 5.11
N LEU A 194 -8.26 -25.47 4.32
CA LEU A 194 -9.66 -25.72 4.00
C LEU A 194 -9.86 -27.03 3.22
N THR A 195 -8.97 -27.33 2.28
CA THR A 195 -9.04 -28.56 1.48
C THR A 195 -8.86 -29.81 2.34
N GLU A 196 -8.03 -29.75 3.38
CA GLU A 196 -7.82 -30.82 4.33
C GLU A 196 -8.99 -31.00 5.32
N LEU A 197 -9.63 -29.91 5.75
CA LEU A 197 -10.73 -29.94 6.72
C LEU A 197 -12.08 -30.27 6.09
N LEU A 198 -12.30 -29.88 4.84
CA LEU A 198 -13.60 -30.01 4.15
C LEU A 198 -14.13 -31.45 4.15
N PRO A 199 -13.34 -32.51 3.83
CA PRO A 199 -13.80 -33.89 3.87
C PRO A 199 -14.26 -34.33 5.25
N TRP A 200 -13.56 -33.90 6.30
CA TRP A 200 -13.92 -34.23 7.70
C TRP A 200 -15.22 -33.52 8.11
N CYS A 201 -15.39 -32.25 7.78
CA CYS A 201 -16.62 -31.52 8.05
C CYS A 201 -17.82 -32.14 7.33
N CYS A 202 -17.65 -32.48 6.06
CA CYS A 202 -18.69 -33.16 5.27
C CYS A 202 -19.01 -34.54 5.85
N GLY A 203 -18.01 -35.34 6.26
CA GLY A 203 -18.18 -36.62 6.86
C GLY A 203 -18.96 -36.55 8.20
N LEU A 204 -18.61 -35.59 9.06
CA LEU A 204 -19.33 -35.39 10.33
C LEU A 204 -20.77 -34.93 10.09
N LEU A 205 -21.03 -34.08 9.10
CA LEU A 205 -22.38 -33.63 8.78
C LEU A 205 -23.25 -34.79 8.26
N VAL A 206 -22.70 -35.64 7.41
CA VAL A 206 -23.39 -36.87 6.93
C VAL A 206 -23.67 -37.83 8.07
N ALA A 207 -22.72 -38.06 8.96
CA ALA A 207 -22.90 -38.90 10.16
C ALA A 207 -24.00 -38.35 11.08
N ALA A 208 -24.01 -37.03 11.34
CA ALA A 208 -25.03 -36.38 12.15
C ALA A 208 -26.44 -36.53 11.51
N CYS A 209 -26.55 -36.30 10.20
CA CYS A 209 -27.80 -36.54 9.47
C CYS A 209 -28.25 -37.99 9.52
N ALA A 210 -27.34 -38.96 9.37
CA ALA A 210 -27.67 -40.37 9.50
C ALA A 210 -28.19 -40.75 10.89
N LEU A 211 -27.55 -40.22 11.95
CA LEU A 211 -27.97 -40.46 13.34
C LEU A 211 -29.34 -39.84 13.65
N THR A 212 -29.65 -38.67 13.10
CA THR A 212 -30.97 -38.02 13.26
C THR A 212 -32.08 -38.79 12.54
N VAL A 213 -31.79 -39.45 11.44
CA VAL A 213 -32.78 -40.25 10.68
C VAL A 213 -32.95 -41.66 11.30
N LEU A 214 -31.87 -42.26 11.80
CA LEU A 214 -31.88 -43.64 12.36
C LEU A 214 -32.27 -43.67 13.83
N GLY A 215 -31.91 -42.65 14.62
CA GLY A 215 -32.15 -42.59 16.05
C GLY A 215 -33.61 -42.71 16.50
N PRO A 216 -34.60 -42.04 15.82
CA PRO A 216 -36.01 -42.17 16.22
C PRO A 216 -36.71 -43.45 15.77
N ARG A 217 -36.09 -44.29 14.95
CA ARG A 217 -36.73 -45.50 14.39
C ARG A 217 -37.11 -46.57 15.42
N PRO A 218 -36.30 -46.90 16.44
CA PRO A 218 -36.71 -47.89 17.47
C PRO A 218 -37.95 -47.51 18.25
N PRO A 219 -38.11 -46.28 18.79
CA PRO A 219 -39.31 -45.92 19.56
C PRO A 219 -40.59 -45.82 18.71
N LEU A 220 -40.47 -45.54 17.39
CA LEU A 220 -41.62 -45.48 16.49
C LEU A 220 -42.13 -46.87 16.08
N ALA A 221 -41.34 -47.92 16.18
CA ALA A 221 -41.73 -49.29 15.90
C ALA A 221 -42.53 -49.94 17.05
N GLU A 222 -42.41 -49.42 18.29
CA GLU A 222 -43.19 -49.89 19.45
C GLU A 222 -44.63 -49.35 19.50
N PHE A 223 -44.95 -48.33 18.68
CA PHE A 223 -46.30 -47.73 18.63
C PHE A 223 -47.10 -48.16 17.38
N ARG A 224 -46.75 -49.30 16.77
CA ARG A 224 -47.54 -49.92 15.69
C ARG A 224 -48.17 -51.24 16.17
#